data_4b05e6f27e79432b095148b3618c7b99
#
_entry.id   4b05e6f27e79432b095148b3618c7b99
#
_cell.length_a   1.000
_cell.length_b   1.000
_cell.length_c   1.000
_cell.angle_alpha   90.00
_cell.angle_beta   90.00
_cell.angle_gamma   90.00
#
_symmetry.space_group_name_H-M   'P 1'
#
loop_
_entity.id
_entity.type
_entity.pdbx_description
1 polymer ?
#
loop_
_entity_poly.entity_id
_entity_poly.type
_entity_poly.pdbx_seq_one_letter_code
_entity_poly.pdbx_strand_id
1 'polypeptide(L)'
;AQVEIRVSGLDDPRHVGVPGAQAPALSAVRPREDHPEWDVAVWFDVLTFPTAPGAAAFYRELEQFFFTRFAGARAATRAEWSKGWAYTDQAAWSDHTVLTSTVPDSYRQGPNPTWDAARATLNAHDPHRVFSNPFLDVLLP
;
A
#
# COMPACT_ATOMS: atom_id res chain seq x y z
N ALA A 1 -12.32 -11.09 15.94
CA ALA A 1 -11.43 -10.86 14.79
C ALA A 1 -10.56 -12.09 14.60
N GLN A 2 -10.26 -12.40 13.35
CA GLN A 2 -9.24 -13.37 12.97
C GLN A 2 -8.02 -12.57 12.51
N VAL A 3 -6.83 -12.99 12.94
CA VAL A 3 -5.58 -12.36 12.52
C VAL A 3 -4.72 -13.41 11.83
N GLU A 4 -4.26 -13.09 10.63
CA GLU A 4 -3.25 -13.84 9.92
C GLU A 4 -1.99 -12.98 9.79
N ILE A 5 -0.85 -13.55 10.15
CA ILE A 5 0.45 -12.89 10.00
C ILE A 5 1.27 -13.71 9.02
N ARG A 6 1.70 -13.06 7.93
CA ARG A 6 2.52 -13.70 6.90
C ARG A 6 3.82 -12.95 6.74
N VAL A 7 4.92 -13.70 6.69
CA VAL A 7 6.25 -13.17 6.40
C VAL A 7 6.60 -13.50 4.96
N SER A 8 7.06 -12.52 4.19
CA SER A 8 7.52 -12.70 2.82
C SER A 8 8.81 -11.92 2.57
N GLY A 9 9.55 -12.29 1.53
CA GLY A 9 10.59 -11.44 0.98
C GLY A 9 9.98 -10.18 0.34
N LEU A 10 10.85 -9.21 0.06
CA LEU A 10 10.48 -8.04 -0.73
C LEU A 10 10.48 -8.39 -2.22
N ASP A 11 9.77 -7.60 -3.03
CA ASP A 11 9.79 -7.66 -4.51
C ASP A 11 11.11 -7.07 -5.04
N ASP A 12 12.21 -7.70 -4.66
CA ASP A 12 13.56 -7.27 -5.04
C ASP A 12 13.89 -7.78 -6.45
N PRO A 13 14.13 -6.89 -7.43
CA PRO A 13 14.44 -7.28 -8.80
C PRO A 13 15.73 -8.13 -8.92
N ARG A 14 16.62 -8.06 -7.95
CA ARG A 14 17.83 -8.90 -7.90
C ARG A 14 17.53 -10.39 -7.75
N HIS A 15 16.36 -10.73 -7.22
CA HIS A 15 15.97 -12.11 -6.93
C HIS A 15 15.01 -12.74 -7.95
N VAL A 16 14.53 -11.96 -8.95
CA VAL A 16 13.55 -12.49 -9.93
C VAL A 16 14.16 -13.20 -11.14
N GLY A 17 15.50 -13.20 -11.28
CA GLY A 17 16.19 -13.89 -12.36
C GLY A 17 15.97 -13.32 -13.77
N VAL A 18 15.41 -12.12 -13.88
CA VAL A 18 15.16 -11.42 -15.15
C VAL A 18 16.14 -10.26 -15.29
N PRO A 19 17.05 -10.29 -16.29
CA PRO A 19 17.97 -9.18 -16.53
C PRO A 19 17.22 -7.87 -16.77
N GLY A 20 17.62 -6.80 -16.06
CA GLY A 20 17.00 -5.47 -16.20
C GLY A 20 15.65 -5.32 -15.50
N ALA A 21 15.23 -6.30 -14.70
CA ALA A 21 14.05 -6.16 -13.86
C ALA A 21 14.17 -4.93 -12.95
N GLN A 22 13.05 -4.24 -12.72
CA GLN A 22 12.97 -3.08 -11.86
C GLN A 22 12.00 -3.35 -10.69
N ALA A 23 12.23 -2.66 -9.57
CA ALA A 23 11.31 -2.75 -8.44
C ALA A 23 9.91 -2.26 -8.83
N PRO A 24 8.84 -3.01 -8.52
CA PRO A 24 7.49 -2.66 -8.93
C PRO A 24 7.02 -1.40 -8.20
N ALA A 25 6.68 -0.36 -8.97
CA ALA A 25 6.37 0.96 -8.43
C ALA A 25 5.14 0.99 -7.49
N LEU A 26 4.19 0.10 -7.70
CA LEU A 26 2.92 0.04 -6.95
C LEU A 26 2.83 -1.11 -5.94
N SER A 27 3.92 -1.86 -5.73
CA SER A 27 3.91 -2.95 -4.74
C SER A 27 4.10 -2.42 -3.32
N ALA A 28 3.26 -2.88 -2.40
CA ALA A 28 3.40 -2.59 -0.97
C ALA A 28 4.70 -3.18 -0.37
N VAL A 29 5.20 -4.25 -0.98
CA VAL A 29 6.43 -4.94 -0.53
C VAL A 29 7.65 -4.63 -1.40
N ARG A 30 7.64 -3.50 -2.13
CA ARG A 30 8.83 -3.06 -2.86
C ARG A 30 9.99 -2.73 -1.90
N PRO A 31 11.24 -3.00 -2.29
CA PRO A 31 12.40 -2.59 -1.50
C PRO A 31 12.43 -1.09 -1.22
N ARG A 32 13.06 -0.72 -0.12
CA ARG A 32 13.35 0.66 0.23
C ARG A 32 14.81 0.96 -0.02
N GLU A 33 15.10 2.01 -0.76
CA GLU A 33 16.47 2.39 -1.06
C GLU A 33 17.18 3.06 0.11
N ASP A 34 16.42 3.75 0.95
CA ASP A 34 16.90 4.35 2.19
C ASP A 34 17.11 3.32 3.32
N HIS A 35 16.67 2.08 3.12
CA HIS A 35 16.85 0.95 4.02
C HIS A 35 17.18 -0.34 3.24
N PRO A 36 18.35 -0.39 2.58
CA PRO A 36 18.74 -1.54 1.74
C PRO A 36 18.97 -2.83 2.54
N GLU A 37 19.10 -2.73 3.84
CA GLU A 37 19.21 -3.87 4.77
C GLU A 37 17.85 -4.53 5.07
N TRP A 38 16.73 -3.92 4.68
CA TRP A 38 15.41 -4.52 4.87
C TRP A 38 15.10 -5.47 3.72
N ASP A 39 14.89 -6.73 4.05
CA ASP A 39 14.65 -7.82 3.09
C ASP A 39 13.33 -8.55 3.32
N VAL A 40 12.60 -8.18 4.38
CA VAL A 40 11.38 -8.87 4.83
C VAL A 40 10.21 -7.92 4.91
N ALA A 41 9.07 -8.38 4.41
CA ALA A 41 7.77 -7.78 4.65
C ALA A 41 6.92 -8.68 5.58
N VAL A 42 6.16 -8.07 6.46
CA VAL A 42 5.21 -8.76 7.33
C VAL A 42 3.81 -8.24 7.00
N TRP A 43 2.95 -9.15 6.53
CA TRP A 43 1.56 -8.88 6.26
C TRP A 43 0.71 -9.16 7.50
N PHE A 44 -0.18 -8.23 7.81
CA PHE A 44 -1.17 -8.39 8.83
C PHE A 44 -2.55 -8.34 8.20
N ASP A 45 -3.17 -9.49 8.04
CA ASP A 45 -4.54 -9.60 7.58
C ASP A 45 -5.45 -9.72 8.82
N VAL A 46 -6.29 -8.73 9.04
CA VAL A 46 -7.19 -8.68 10.21
C VAL A 46 -8.61 -8.68 9.73
N LEU A 47 -9.32 -9.75 10.00
CA LEU A 47 -10.67 -9.99 9.51
C LEU A 47 -11.69 -9.95 10.65
N THR A 48 -12.82 -9.30 10.39
CA THR A 48 -14.00 -9.35 11.26
C THR A 48 -15.27 -9.37 10.40
N PHE A 49 -16.40 -9.67 11.01
CA PHE A 49 -17.66 -9.56 10.30
C PHE A 49 -18.02 -8.08 10.10
N PRO A 50 -18.54 -7.70 8.92
CA PRO A 50 -18.94 -6.31 8.64
C PRO A 50 -19.95 -5.74 9.64
N THR A 51 -20.78 -6.61 10.23
CA THR A 51 -21.81 -6.26 11.22
C THR A 51 -21.33 -6.35 12.66
N ALA A 52 -20.03 -6.62 12.91
CA ALA A 52 -19.52 -6.73 14.27
C ALA A 52 -19.58 -5.37 14.99
N PRO A 53 -20.20 -5.27 16.17
CA PRO A 53 -20.23 -4.02 16.92
C PRO A 53 -18.81 -3.50 17.18
N GLY A 54 -18.57 -2.21 16.92
CA GLY A 54 -17.28 -1.56 17.13
C GLY A 54 -16.20 -1.87 16.10
N ALA A 55 -16.49 -2.62 15.03
CA ALA A 55 -15.51 -2.96 14.00
C ALA A 55 -14.85 -1.72 13.40
N ALA A 56 -15.63 -0.67 13.11
CA ALA A 56 -15.13 0.59 12.57
C ALA A 56 -14.09 1.26 13.48
N ALA A 57 -14.40 1.40 14.76
CA ALA A 57 -13.50 2.00 15.73
C ALA A 57 -12.23 1.15 15.91
N PHE A 58 -12.38 -0.16 15.99
CA PHE A 58 -11.27 -1.11 16.10
C PHE A 58 -10.30 -0.99 14.92
N TYR A 59 -10.78 -0.98 13.68
CA TYR A 59 -9.91 -0.85 12.52
C TYR A 59 -9.20 0.50 12.46
N ARG A 60 -9.86 1.57 12.85
CA ARG A 60 -9.22 2.90 12.92
C ARG A 60 -8.08 2.94 13.93
N GLU A 61 -8.32 2.42 15.14
CA GLU A 61 -7.28 2.34 16.17
C GLU A 61 -6.12 1.45 15.72
N LEU A 62 -6.42 0.33 15.05
CA LEU A 62 -5.43 -0.58 14.51
C LEU A 62 -4.57 0.08 13.44
N GLU A 63 -5.15 0.81 12.50
CA GLU A 63 -4.41 1.57 11.48
C GLU A 63 -3.49 2.61 12.13
N GLN A 64 -4.00 3.40 13.06
CA GLN A 64 -3.20 4.39 13.80
C GLN A 64 -2.06 3.73 14.58
N PHE A 65 -2.32 2.58 15.19
CA PHE A 65 -1.29 1.81 15.88
C PHE A 65 -0.18 1.39 14.92
N PHE A 66 -0.50 0.82 13.76
CA PHE A 66 0.52 0.41 12.78
C PHE A 66 1.34 1.58 12.28
N PHE A 67 0.71 2.65 11.82
CA PHE A 67 1.42 3.83 11.31
C PHE A 67 2.27 4.53 12.38
N THR A 68 1.89 4.43 13.64
CA THR A 68 2.64 5.05 14.74
C THR A 68 3.77 4.17 15.24
N ARG A 69 3.53 2.86 15.36
CA ARG A 69 4.46 1.93 16.02
C ARG A 69 5.49 1.32 15.08
N PHE A 70 5.09 1.11 13.83
CA PHE A 70 5.98 0.53 12.80
C PHE A 70 6.43 1.63 11.84
N ALA A 71 7.14 2.61 12.39
CA ALA A 71 7.71 3.74 11.67
C ALA A 71 9.15 4.02 12.10
N GLY A 72 9.91 4.75 11.28
CA GLY A 72 11.28 5.18 11.56
C GLY A 72 12.34 4.16 11.17
N ALA A 73 13.43 4.08 11.93
CA ALA A 73 14.64 3.34 11.54
C ALA A 73 14.51 1.80 11.57
N ARG A 74 13.43 1.25 12.11
CA ARG A 74 13.28 -0.21 12.29
C ARG A 74 12.20 -0.83 11.43
N ALA A 75 11.24 -0.06 10.99
CA ALA A 75 10.11 -0.53 10.20
C ALA A 75 9.45 0.63 9.47
N ALA A 76 8.71 0.32 8.42
CA ALA A 76 7.79 1.24 7.78
C ALA A 76 6.49 0.52 7.46
N THR A 77 5.37 1.20 7.66
CA THR A 77 4.06 0.71 7.28
C THR A 77 3.69 1.23 5.91
N ARG A 78 3.24 0.36 5.02
CA ARG A 78 2.60 0.71 3.76
C ARG A 78 1.21 0.11 3.71
N ALA A 79 0.29 0.85 3.12
CA ALA A 79 -1.03 0.34 2.83
C ALA A 79 -0.99 -0.65 1.66
N GLU A 80 -1.65 -1.80 1.80
CA GLU A 80 -1.98 -2.63 0.64
C GLU A 80 -3.23 -2.04 -0.04
N TRP A 81 -3.00 -1.08 -0.91
CA TRP A 81 -4.06 -0.28 -1.52
C TRP A 81 -4.96 -1.07 -2.49
N SER A 82 -4.49 -2.21 -3.00
CA SER A 82 -5.24 -3.04 -3.96
C SER A 82 -6.26 -3.98 -3.31
N LYS A 83 -6.19 -4.12 -1.98
CA LYS A 83 -7.14 -4.94 -1.19
C LYS A 83 -7.92 -4.05 -0.24
N GLY A 84 -9.10 -4.45 0.16
CA GLY A 84 -9.88 -3.73 1.17
C GLY A 84 -9.07 -3.44 2.43
N TRP A 85 -8.70 -2.19 2.56
CA TRP A 85 -7.95 -1.63 3.67
C TRP A 85 -8.95 -0.99 4.60
N ALA A 86 -9.40 -1.47 5.59
CA ALA A 86 -10.46 -1.06 6.48
C ALA A 86 -11.85 -0.81 5.84
N TYR A 87 -12.85 -1.40 6.44
CA TYR A 87 -14.24 -1.40 5.96
C TYR A 87 -15.11 -0.37 6.70
N THR A 88 -14.59 0.82 6.92
CA THR A 88 -15.31 1.85 7.66
C THR A 88 -15.50 3.08 6.79
N ASP A 89 -16.55 3.87 7.06
CA ASP A 89 -16.80 5.15 6.38
C ASP A 89 -15.64 6.15 6.53
N GLN A 90 -14.69 5.86 7.42
CA GLN A 90 -13.47 6.64 7.65
C GLN A 90 -12.21 5.83 7.36
N ALA A 91 -12.36 4.73 6.65
CA ALA A 91 -11.28 3.86 6.24
C ALA A 91 -10.43 4.49 5.13
N ALA A 92 -9.25 3.94 4.94
CA ALA A 92 -8.32 4.35 3.90
C ALA A 92 -8.97 4.41 2.51
N TRP A 93 -9.95 3.58 2.20
CA TRP A 93 -10.64 3.59 0.90
C TRP A 93 -11.71 4.68 0.75
N SER A 94 -12.17 5.30 1.81
CA SER A 94 -13.14 6.40 1.79
C SER A 94 -12.55 7.72 2.28
N ASP A 95 -11.43 7.69 2.99
CA ASP A 95 -10.74 8.89 3.43
C ASP A 95 -9.95 9.52 2.29
N HIS A 96 -10.42 10.69 1.82
CA HIS A 96 -9.82 11.39 0.70
C HIS A 96 -8.34 11.77 0.96
N THR A 97 -7.98 12.14 2.17
CA THR A 97 -6.59 12.49 2.54
C THR A 97 -5.69 11.26 2.46
N VAL A 98 -6.17 10.11 2.95
CA VAL A 98 -5.41 8.86 2.86
C VAL A 98 -5.20 8.46 1.41
N LEU A 99 -6.23 8.55 0.56
CA LEU A 99 -6.14 8.16 -0.85
C LEU A 99 -5.25 9.09 -1.68
N THR A 100 -5.33 10.40 -1.45
CA THR A 100 -4.61 11.39 -2.28
C THR A 100 -3.22 11.74 -1.77
N SER A 101 -2.90 11.43 -0.52
CA SER A 101 -1.63 11.79 0.13
C SER A 101 -0.96 10.59 0.79
N THR A 102 -1.55 10.02 1.84
CA THR A 102 -0.88 9.00 2.67
C THR A 102 -0.44 7.78 1.85
N VAL A 103 -1.31 7.24 1.02
CA VAL A 103 -0.99 6.09 0.16
C VAL A 103 0.06 6.49 -0.89
N PRO A 104 -0.17 7.49 -1.78
CA PRO A 104 0.83 7.88 -2.76
C PRO A 104 2.19 8.22 -2.16
N ASP A 105 2.23 8.97 -1.06
CA ASP A 105 3.49 9.40 -0.43
C ASP A 105 4.29 8.22 0.13
N SER A 106 3.63 7.18 0.59
CA SER A 106 4.30 5.95 1.03
C SER A 106 5.03 5.21 -0.11
N TYR A 107 4.70 5.51 -1.37
CA TYR A 107 5.28 4.91 -2.57
C TYR A 107 6.22 5.85 -3.36
N ARG A 108 6.29 7.14 -3.01
CA ARG A 108 7.12 8.15 -3.68
C ARG A 108 8.57 8.16 -3.22
N GLN A 109 9.02 7.17 -2.49
CA GLN A 109 10.35 7.13 -1.91
C GLN A 109 11.37 6.54 -2.87
N GLY A 110 12.54 7.20 -2.99
CA GLY A 110 13.69 6.75 -3.78
C GLY A 110 13.71 7.23 -5.23
N PRO A 111 14.83 7.07 -5.94
CA PRO A 111 15.03 7.49 -7.33
C PRO A 111 14.40 6.56 -8.37
N ASN A 112 13.98 5.37 -8.00
CA ASN A 112 13.34 4.41 -8.91
C ASN A 112 11.93 4.86 -9.33
N PRO A 113 11.34 4.22 -10.37
CA PRO A 113 9.97 4.52 -10.78
C PRO A 113 9.03 4.55 -9.57
N THR A 114 8.44 5.70 -9.36
CA THR A 114 7.59 6.00 -8.23
C THR A 114 6.12 5.83 -8.58
N TRP A 115 5.25 6.09 -7.61
CA TRP A 115 3.81 6.20 -7.80
C TRP A 115 3.43 7.07 -9.00
N ASP A 116 4.05 8.25 -9.13
CA ASP A 116 3.71 9.19 -10.20
C ASP A 116 4.12 8.69 -11.58
N ALA A 117 5.26 8.00 -11.69
CA ALA A 117 5.69 7.37 -12.94
C ALA A 117 4.75 6.22 -13.34
N ALA A 118 4.33 5.40 -12.38
CA ALA A 118 3.36 4.33 -12.63
C ALA A 118 2.01 4.89 -13.08
N ARG A 119 1.51 5.93 -12.39
CA ARG A 119 0.29 6.63 -12.77
C ARG A 119 0.37 7.20 -14.20
N ALA A 120 1.46 7.87 -14.53
CA ALA A 120 1.67 8.39 -15.88
C ALA A 120 1.66 7.29 -16.94
N THR A 121 2.27 6.15 -16.65
CA THR A 121 2.27 4.97 -17.54
C THR A 121 0.86 4.42 -17.72
N LEU A 122 0.11 4.23 -16.64
CA LEU A 122 -1.28 3.76 -16.71
C LEU A 122 -2.16 4.69 -17.52
N ASN A 123 -2.07 6.01 -17.29
CA ASN A 123 -2.82 7.01 -18.04
C ASN A 123 -2.44 7.05 -19.53
N ALA A 124 -1.18 6.80 -19.87
CA ALA A 124 -0.76 6.70 -21.27
C ALA A 124 -1.34 5.48 -21.99
N HIS A 125 -1.55 4.38 -21.27
CA HIS A 125 -2.16 3.16 -21.83
C HIS A 125 -3.70 3.16 -21.78
N ASP A 126 -4.30 3.97 -20.93
CA ASP A 126 -5.76 4.14 -20.83
C ASP A 126 -6.15 5.63 -20.89
N PRO A 127 -5.92 6.32 -22.01
CA PRO A 127 -6.17 7.76 -22.15
C PRO A 127 -7.66 8.12 -22.04
N HIS A 128 -8.55 7.15 -22.23
CA HIS A 128 -10.00 7.33 -22.12
C HIS A 128 -10.57 6.83 -20.79
N ARG A 129 -9.71 6.37 -19.86
CA ARG A 129 -10.08 5.86 -18.54
C ARG A 129 -11.16 4.78 -18.56
N VAL A 130 -11.08 3.89 -19.56
CA VAL A 130 -12.03 2.77 -19.73
C VAL A 130 -11.93 1.76 -18.59
N PHE A 131 -10.72 1.60 -18.03
CA PHE A 131 -10.42 0.70 -16.91
C PHE A 131 -10.39 1.42 -15.55
N SER A 132 -11.06 2.57 -15.44
CA SER A 132 -11.18 3.31 -14.20
C SER A 132 -12.51 3.08 -13.49
N ASN A 133 -12.59 3.54 -12.25
CA ASN A 133 -13.78 3.59 -11.42
C ASN A 133 -13.63 4.74 -10.39
N PRO A 134 -14.68 5.13 -9.65
CA PRO A 134 -14.62 6.26 -8.72
C PRO A 134 -13.48 6.17 -7.68
N PHE A 135 -13.10 4.98 -7.25
CA PHE A 135 -11.97 4.78 -6.34
C PHE A 135 -10.63 5.06 -7.04
N LEU A 136 -10.41 4.49 -8.23
CA LEU A 136 -9.20 4.71 -9.00
C LEU A 136 -9.09 6.15 -9.52
N ASP A 137 -10.21 6.82 -9.76
CA ASP A 137 -10.23 8.25 -10.15
C ASP A 137 -9.70 9.17 -9.04
N VAL A 138 -9.82 8.76 -7.79
CA VAL A 138 -9.26 9.49 -6.64
C VAL A 138 -7.82 9.07 -6.37
N LEU A 139 -7.55 7.77 -6.38
CA LEU A 139 -6.24 7.21 -6.00
C LEU A 139 -5.17 7.42 -7.07
N LEU A 140 -5.54 7.26 -8.34
CA LEU A 140 -4.68 7.33 -9.52
C LEU A 140 -5.26 8.30 -10.56
N PRO A 141 -5.43 9.59 -10.24
CA PRO A 141 -6.07 10.59 -11.09
C PRO A 141 -5.32 10.86 -12.41
#